data_9ddd82489eda9ebd25e076eb1fc3fa2f
#
_entry.id   9ddd82489eda9ebd25e076eb1fc3fa2f
#
_cell.length_a   1.000
_cell.length_b   1.000
_cell.length_c   1.000
_cell.angle_alpha   90.00
_cell.angle_beta   90.00
_cell.angle_gamma   90.00
#
_symmetry.space_group_name_H-M   'P 1'
#
loop_
_entity.id
_entity.type
_entity.pdbx_description
1 polymer ?
#
loop_
_entity_poly.entity_id
_entity_poly.type
_entity_poly.pdbx_seq_one_letter_code
_entity_poly.pdbx_strand_id
1 'polypeptide(L)'
;LSAVAMGFAQNRINPLQKEQSRAEKNATNGLSIGLSLVLGVFVSAGMCFYWICSNLSAIAIQALMNVCIVPAKHIDYDELAASRAEVRELEALEGGRKSRWWRPDPLSKREKADYKRFFNVVGKHIVFYSEGSGFYKYFKGAIAYLLEHSDACIHYVTNDPDDKVFELAEAQPRIKPYYIGQKRSITLMMKMDADVVVMTLEDLENYYIKRSYVRKDAEYVFMPHHMTSMHLTPSKGAYDHFDTVLCVGPHQERELRREEELYG
;
A
#
# COMPACT_ATOMS: atom_id res chain seq x y z
N LEU A 1 31.92 8.91 18.87
CA LEU A 1 31.52 9.90 19.90
C LEU A 1 30.62 10.99 19.31
N SER A 2 30.98 11.64 18.17
CA SER A 2 30.17 12.72 17.56
C SER A 2 28.76 12.26 17.16
N ALA A 3 28.59 11.09 16.59
CA ALA A 3 27.28 10.53 16.24
C ALA A 3 26.41 10.27 17.47
N VAL A 4 27.01 9.82 18.57
CA VAL A 4 26.33 9.63 19.85
C VAL A 4 25.89 10.97 20.43
N ALA A 5 26.80 11.97 20.42
CA ALA A 5 26.50 13.33 20.87
C ALA A 5 25.38 13.96 20.04
N MET A 6 25.41 13.77 18.72
CA MET A 6 24.37 14.25 17.82
C MET A 6 23.01 13.58 18.11
N GLY A 7 22.97 12.27 18.30
CA GLY A 7 21.74 11.54 18.65
C GLY A 7 21.13 12.04 19.97
N PHE A 8 21.96 12.28 20.99
CA PHE A 8 21.53 12.86 22.26
C PHE A 8 21.03 14.29 22.10
N ALA A 9 21.77 15.14 21.36
CA ALA A 9 21.39 16.51 21.11
C ALA A 9 20.09 16.61 20.32
N GLN A 10 19.93 15.84 19.25
CA GLN A 10 18.70 15.80 18.46
C GLN A 10 17.50 15.37 19.28
N ASN A 11 17.62 14.32 20.10
CA ASN A 11 16.53 13.87 20.98
C ASN A 11 16.09 14.95 21.99
N ARG A 12 16.97 15.86 22.35
CA ARG A 12 16.68 16.89 23.36
C ARG A 12 16.28 18.23 22.76
N ILE A 13 16.80 18.56 21.58
CA ILE A 13 16.68 19.88 20.95
C ILE A 13 15.62 19.86 19.84
N ASN A 14 15.49 18.75 19.08
CA ASN A 14 14.55 18.68 17.97
C ASN A 14 13.12 18.35 18.47
N PRO A 15 12.15 19.28 18.33
CA PRO A 15 10.76 19.06 18.75
C PRO A 15 10.12 17.86 18.07
N LEU A 16 10.39 17.64 16.77
CA LEU A 16 9.83 16.54 15.99
C LEU A 16 10.32 15.16 16.48
N GLN A 17 11.56 15.10 16.97
CA GLN A 17 12.08 13.85 17.55
C GLN A 17 11.57 13.58 18.97
N LYS A 18 11.15 14.60 19.71
CA LYS A 18 10.49 14.37 21.01
C LYS A 18 9.20 13.57 20.87
N GLU A 19 8.59 13.62 19.71
CA GLU A 19 7.32 13.01 19.43
C GLU A 19 7.39 11.56 18.94
N GLN A 20 8.55 11.09 18.50
CA GLN A 20 8.76 9.71 18.11
C GLN A 20 8.64 8.73 19.27
N SER A 21 8.17 7.52 18.99
CA SER A 21 8.13 6.45 19.99
C SER A 21 9.55 6.08 20.49
N ARG A 22 9.66 5.53 21.69
CA ARG A 22 10.95 5.07 22.23
C ARG A 22 11.61 4.01 21.34
N ALA A 23 10.82 3.17 20.69
CA ALA A 23 11.31 2.12 19.81
C ALA A 23 11.93 2.71 18.54
N GLU A 24 11.28 3.70 17.93
CA GLU A 24 11.77 4.41 16.73
C GLU A 24 13.05 5.19 17.05
N LYS A 25 13.09 5.91 18.18
CA LYS A 25 14.30 6.61 18.63
C LYS A 25 15.49 5.69 18.78
N ASN A 26 15.27 4.54 19.42
CA ASN A 26 16.33 3.56 19.64
C ASN A 26 16.77 2.91 18.34
N ALA A 27 15.86 2.64 17.42
CA ALA A 27 16.18 2.09 16.10
C ALA A 27 16.99 3.08 15.26
N THR A 28 16.56 4.35 15.20
CA THR A 28 17.25 5.41 14.43
C THR A 28 18.63 5.70 15.02
N ASN A 29 18.73 5.84 16.35
CA ASN A 29 20.01 6.07 17.01
C ASN A 29 20.94 4.86 16.87
N GLY A 30 20.42 3.66 17.03
CA GLY A 30 21.18 2.40 16.89
C GLY A 30 21.73 2.25 15.48
N LEU A 31 20.92 2.52 14.46
CA LEU A 31 21.35 2.49 13.05
C LEU A 31 22.43 3.55 12.76
N SER A 32 22.23 4.78 13.22
CA SER A 32 23.18 5.87 13.02
C SER A 32 24.53 5.61 13.70
N ILE A 33 24.52 5.12 14.93
CA ILE A 33 25.73 4.77 15.68
C ILE A 33 26.42 3.57 15.03
N GLY A 34 25.66 2.50 14.70
CA GLY A 34 26.20 1.30 14.08
C GLY A 34 26.84 1.59 12.73
N LEU A 35 26.16 2.38 11.88
CA LEU A 35 26.70 2.80 10.58
C LEU A 35 27.95 3.65 10.75
N SER A 36 27.97 4.58 11.73
CA SER A 36 29.14 5.42 12.00
C SER A 36 30.35 4.63 12.49
N LEU A 37 30.14 3.56 13.26
CA LEU A 37 31.22 2.69 13.71
C LEU A 37 31.80 1.86 12.55
N VAL A 38 30.93 1.24 11.75
CA VAL A 38 31.35 0.44 10.60
C VAL A 38 32.11 1.31 9.59
N LEU A 39 31.53 2.43 9.19
CA LEU A 39 32.17 3.32 8.23
C LEU A 39 33.44 3.98 8.78
N GLY A 40 33.54 4.25 10.09
CA GLY A 40 34.71 4.82 10.73
C GLY A 40 35.98 3.96 10.61
N VAL A 41 35.82 2.65 10.37
CA VAL A 41 36.95 1.72 10.16
C VAL A 41 37.46 1.77 8.71
N PHE A 42 36.58 2.02 7.75
CA PHE A 42 36.90 1.95 6.32
C PHE A 42 37.19 3.31 5.67
N VAL A 43 36.84 4.41 6.33
CA VAL A 43 36.89 5.74 5.74
C VAL A 43 38.12 6.51 6.20
N SER A 44 38.70 7.33 5.29
CA SER A 44 39.87 8.13 5.58
C SER A 44 39.63 9.13 6.73
N ALA A 45 40.71 9.47 7.46
CA ALA A 45 40.66 10.42 8.59
C ALA A 45 40.05 11.79 8.23
N GLY A 46 40.26 12.27 6.99
CA GLY A 46 39.68 13.53 6.50
C GLY A 46 38.13 13.47 6.42
N MET A 47 37.59 12.35 5.97
CA MET A 47 36.13 12.15 5.95
C MET A 47 35.53 12.04 7.36
N CYS A 48 36.26 11.40 8.28
CA CYS A 48 35.83 11.35 9.68
C CYS A 48 35.81 12.75 10.31
N PHE A 49 36.80 13.57 10.01
CA PHE A 49 36.85 14.96 10.46
C PHE A 49 35.68 15.79 9.87
N TYR A 50 35.41 15.64 8.57
CA TYR A 50 34.28 16.30 7.93
C TYR A 50 32.95 15.89 8.61
N TRP A 51 32.72 14.61 8.94
CA TRP A 51 31.53 14.18 9.63
C TRP A 51 31.39 14.75 11.03
N ILE A 52 32.50 14.87 11.77
CA ILE A 52 32.49 15.50 13.09
C ILE A 52 32.05 16.97 12.96
N CYS A 53 32.66 17.72 12.04
CA CYS A 53 32.32 19.13 11.79
C CYS A 53 30.86 19.27 11.31
N SER A 54 30.39 18.40 10.42
CA SER A 54 29.01 18.38 9.94
C SER A 54 28.00 18.13 11.06
N ASN A 55 28.27 17.16 11.93
CA ASN A 55 27.41 16.87 13.08
C ASN A 55 27.35 18.03 14.08
N LEU A 56 28.50 18.69 14.35
CA LEU A 56 28.55 19.86 15.23
C LEU A 56 27.80 21.04 14.62
N SER A 57 27.98 21.28 13.32
CA SER A 57 27.25 22.33 12.61
C SER A 57 25.75 22.09 12.61
N ALA A 58 25.31 20.85 12.39
CA ALA A 58 23.90 20.49 12.44
C ALA A 58 23.26 20.73 13.83
N ILE A 59 23.99 20.44 14.91
CA ILE A 59 23.53 20.74 16.28
C ILE A 59 23.43 22.29 16.49
N ALA A 60 24.42 23.05 16.04
CA ALA A 60 24.42 24.50 16.17
C ALA A 60 23.28 25.16 15.38
N ILE A 61 23.08 24.71 14.13
CA ILE A 61 21.97 25.18 13.27
C ILE A 61 20.61 24.82 13.89
N GLN A 62 20.43 23.61 14.39
CA GLN A 62 19.18 23.21 15.04
C GLN A 62 18.90 24.05 16.29
N ALA A 63 19.91 24.31 17.11
CA ALA A 63 19.78 25.17 18.29
C ALA A 63 19.36 26.59 17.88
N LEU A 64 20.01 27.17 16.85
CA LEU A 64 19.69 28.47 16.32
C LEU A 64 18.25 28.52 15.77
N MET A 65 17.85 27.53 14.98
CA MET A 65 16.50 27.45 14.46
C MET A 65 15.44 27.41 15.57
N ASN A 66 15.70 26.70 16.65
CA ASN A 66 14.76 26.63 17.78
C ASN A 66 14.62 27.98 18.53
N VAL A 67 15.62 28.81 18.44
CA VAL A 67 15.56 30.19 18.99
C VAL A 67 14.80 31.11 18.03
N CYS A 68 15.08 31.01 16.74
CA CYS A 68 14.45 31.86 15.73
C CYS A 68 13.00 31.49 15.41
N ILE A 69 12.72 30.16 15.38
CA ILE A 69 11.40 29.61 15.09
C ILE A 69 10.94 28.89 16.35
N VAL A 70 10.02 29.49 17.08
CA VAL A 70 9.41 28.84 18.27
C VAL A 70 8.38 27.80 17.79
N PRO A 71 8.71 26.49 17.76
CA PRO A 71 7.81 25.46 17.20
C PRO A 71 6.46 25.40 17.91
N ALA A 72 6.44 25.69 19.21
CA ALA A 72 5.22 25.72 20.02
C ALA A 72 4.16 26.74 19.55
N LYS A 73 4.52 27.73 18.74
CA LYS A 73 3.57 28.69 18.17
C LYS A 73 2.91 28.19 16.87
N HIS A 74 3.48 27.18 16.24
CA HIS A 74 3.05 26.69 14.93
C HIS A 74 2.46 25.27 14.98
N ILE A 75 2.56 24.61 16.14
CA ILE A 75 2.03 23.26 16.34
C ILE A 75 0.93 23.35 17.37
N ASP A 76 -0.28 22.97 16.97
CA ASP A 76 -1.39 22.76 17.91
C ASP A 76 -1.19 21.38 18.59
N TYR A 77 -0.67 21.43 19.80
CA TYR A 77 -0.39 20.22 20.58
C TYR A 77 -1.66 19.50 21.07
N ASP A 78 -2.78 20.21 21.18
CA ASP A 78 -4.05 19.64 21.60
C ASP A 78 -4.68 18.84 20.46
N GLU A 79 -4.66 19.40 19.24
CA GLU A 79 -5.09 18.69 18.02
C GLU A 79 -4.20 17.46 17.74
N LEU A 80 -2.89 17.62 17.91
CA LEU A 80 -1.94 16.51 17.77
C LEU A 80 -2.16 15.41 18.80
N ALA A 81 -2.48 15.75 20.04
CA ALA A 81 -2.80 14.79 21.09
C ALA A 81 -4.11 14.04 20.82
N ALA A 82 -5.13 14.77 20.30
CA ALA A 82 -6.41 14.19 19.91
C ALA A 82 -6.24 13.19 18.73
N SER A 83 -5.54 13.59 17.69
CA SER A 83 -5.28 12.71 16.53
C SER A 83 -4.46 11.46 16.92
N ARG A 84 -3.54 11.58 17.85
CA ARG A 84 -2.79 10.43 18.40
C ARG A 84 -3.65 9.51 19.25
N ALA A 85 -4.61 10.07 20.00
CA ALA A 85 -5.57 9.25 20.75
C ALA A 85 -6.45 8.45 19.79
N GLU A 86 -6.92 9.08 18.73
CA GLU A 86 -7.72 8.44 17.69
C GLU A 86 -6.94 7.33 16.96
N VAL A 87 -5.69 7.58 16.56
CA VAL A 87 -4.83 6.55 15.95
C VAL A 87 -4.61 5.37 16.89
N ARG A 88 -4.40 5.62 18.20
CA ARG A 88 -4.25 4.54 19.18
C ARG A 88 -5.53 3.73 19.38
N GLU A 89 -6.67 4.40 19.32
CA GLU A 89 -7.97 3.75 19.40
C GLU A 89 -8.22 2.89 18.16
N LEU A 90 -7.93 3.41 16.96
CA LEU A 90 -7.98 2.65 15.71
C LEU A 90 -7.02 1.45 15.72
N GLU A 91 -5.77 1.64 16.17
CA GLU A 91 -4.79 0.55 16.35
C GLU A 91 -5.24 -0.50 17.39
N ALA A 92 -5.99 -0.09 18.40
CA ALA A 92 -6.56 -1.00 19.40
C ALA A 92 -7.76 -1.76 18.83
N LEU A 93 -8.59 -1.12 18.01
CA LEU A 93 -9.73 -1.73 17.30
C LEU A 93 -9.25 -2.70 16.21
N GLU A 94 -8.19 -2.38 15.49
CA GLU A 94 -7.54 -3.29 14.54
C GLU A 94 -6.87 -4.49 15.22
N GLY A 95 -7.06 -4.60 16.54
CA GLY A 95 -6.54 -5.68 17.37
C GLY A 95 -5.02 -5.70 17.33
N GLY A 96 -4.40 -4.97 18.22
CA GLY A 96 -2.94 -4.84 18.34
C GLY A 96 -2.19 -6.17 18.31
N ARG A 97 -2.10 -6.76 17.13
CA ARG A 97 -1.22 -7.88 16.82
C ARG A 97 0.22 -7.36 16.76
N LYS A 98 0.77 -7.02 17.92
CA LYS A 98 2.22 -6.94 18.04
C LYS A 98 2.75 -8.33 17.71
N SER A 99 3.07 -8.54 16.44
CA SER A 99 3.79 -9.71 15.98
C SER A 99 5.04 -9.82 16.83
N ARG A 100 5.05 -10.81 17.72
CA ARG A 100 6.26 -11.20 18.42
C ARG A 100 7.22 -11.65 17.32
N TRP A 101 8.31 -10.97 17.12
CA TRP A 101 9.23 -11.14 15.96
C TRP A 101 9.69 -12.59 15.70
N TRP A 102 9.55 -13.48 16.68
CA TRP A 102 9.85 -14.93 16.57
C TRP A 102 8.62 -15.82 16.23
N ARG A 103 7.41 -15.29 16.18
CA ARG A 103 6.26 -16.05 15.71
C ARG A 103 5.71 -15.35 14.48
N PRO A 104 5.93 -15.89 13.29
CA PRO A 104 5.34 -15.32 12.08
C PRO A 104 3.82 -15.29 12.27
N ASP A 105 3.23 -14.13 12.02
CA ASP A 105 1.78 -13.93 12.02
C ASP A 105 1.13 -15.01 11.15
N PRO A 106 0.12 -15.75 11.64
CA PRO A 106 -0.61 -16.74 10.87
C PRO A 106 -1.10 -16.20 9.52
N LEU A 107 -1.54 -14.93 9.48
CA LEU A 107 -1.97 -14.26 8.26
C LEU A 107 -0.81 -14.06 7.28
N SER A 108 0.36 -13.67 7.76
CA SER A 108 1.56 -13.56 6.91
C SER A 108 1.99 -14.91 6.33
N LYS A 109 1.78 -16.01 7.08
CA LYS A 109 2.04 -17.37 6.58
C LYS A 109 1.03 -17.77 5.50
N ARG A 110 -0.26 -17.49 5.74
CA ARG A 110 -1.35 -17.72 4.77
C ARG A 110 -1.11 -16.92 3.50
N GLU A 111 -0.84 -15.63 3.63
CA GLU A 111 -0.54 -14.74 2.51
C GLU A 111 0.63 -15.25 1.65
N LYS A 112 1.74 -15.68 2.29
CA LYS A 112 2.88 -16.25 1.58
C LYS A 112 2.52 -17.54 0.83
N ALA A 113 1.71 -18.40 1.44
CA ALA A 113 1.24 -19.63 0.83
C ALA A 113 0.32 -19.35 -0.36
N ASP A 114 -0.62 -18.42 -0.22
CA ASP A 114 -1.55 -18.02 -1.28
C ASP A 114 -0.82 -17.31 -2.43
N TYR A 115 0.13 -16.43 -2.11
CA TYR A 115 0.98 -15.79 -3.11
C TYR A 115 1.77 -16.82 -3.95
N LYS A 116 2.40 -17.80 -3.28
CA LYS A 116 3.08 -18.90 -3.97
C LYS A 116 2.11 -19.76 -4.79
N ARG A 117 0.95 -20.09 -4.23
CA ARG A 117 -0.10 -20.86 -4.92
C ARG A 117 -0.60 -20.12 -6.17
N PHE A 118 -0.77 -18.81 -6.10
CA PHE A 118 -1.19 -17.99 -7.23
C PHE A 118 -0.20 -18.09 -8.40
N PHE A 119 1.10 -17.93 -8.14
CA PHE A 119 2.12 -17.98 -9.18
C PHE A 119 2.50 -19.38 -9.65
N ASN A 120 2.13 -20.43 -8.89
CA ASN A 120 2.32 -21.81 -9.35
C ASN A 120 1.31 -22.24 -10.41
N VAL A 121 0.21 -21.52 -10.58
CA VAL A 121 -0.77 -21.78 -11.64
C VAL A 121 -0.38 -21.00 -12.87
N VAL A 122 -0.11 -21.70 -13.96
CA VAL A 122 0.22 -21.13 -15.28
C VAL A 122 -1.05 -21.00 -16.11
N GLY A 123 -1.14 -19.96 -16.94
CA GLY A 123 -2.25 -19.76 -17.88
C GLY A 123 -3.56 -19.41 -17.20
N LYS A 124 -3.55 -18.43 -16.31
CA LYS A 124 -4.77 -17.88 -15.72
C LYS A 124 -5.53 -17.08 -16.77
N HIS A 125 -6.74 -17.54 -17.14
CA HIS A 125 -7.56 -16.82 -18.11
C HIS A 125 -8.18 -15.57 -17.49
N ILE A 126 -8.74 -15.68 -16.26
CA ILE A 126 -9.41 -14.55 -15.64
C ILE A 126 -9.08 -14.44 -14.15
N VAL A 127 -8.74 -13.22 -13.75
CA VAL A 127 -8.46 -12.85 -12.36
C VAL A 127 -9.39 -11.71 -11.95
N PHE A 128 -10.11 -11.88 -10.85
CA PHE A 128 -10.85 -10.82 -10.19
C PHE A 128 -10.00 -10.30 -9.01
N TYR A 129 -9.76 -9.01 -8.99
CA TYR A 129 -9.08 -8.34 -7.89
C TYR A 129 -10.07 -7.55 -7.05
N SER A 130 -10.13 -7.86 -5.77
CA SER A 130 -11.04 -7.27 -4.79
C SER A 130 -10.26 -6.58 -3.67
N GLU A 131 -10.65 -5.38 -3.32
CA GLU A 131 -10.06 -4.63 -2.22
C GLU A 131 -10.49 -5.12 -0.84
N GLY A 132 -11.56 -5.94 -0.78
CA GLY A 132 -12.07 -6.51 0.48
C GLY A 132 -13.40 -7.24 0.33
N SER A 133 -13.91 -7.78 1.44
CA SER A 133 -15.10 -8.64 1.47
C SER A 133 -16.38 -8.02 0.91
N GLY A 134 -16.49 -6.71 0.97
CA GLY A 134 -17.66 -5.98 0.48
C GLY A 134 -17.80 -5.95 -1.05
N PHE A 135 -16.75 -6.24 -1.80
CA PHE A 135 -16.72 -6.07 -3.26
C PHE A 135 -17.24 -7.28 -4.04
N TYR A 136 -17.28 -8.47 -3.45
CA TYR A 136 -17.80 -9.67 -4.13
C TYR A 136 -19.19 -9.47 -4.73
N LYS A 137 -20.06 -8.70 -4.09
CA LYS A 137 -21.44 -8.42 -4.57
C LYS A 137 -21.48 -7.82 -5.98
N TYR A 138 -20.44 -7.04 -6.35
CA TYR A 138 -20.34 -6.42 -7.67
C TYR A 138 -19.90 -7.42 -8.73
N PHE A 139 -19.00 -8.35 -8.37
CA PHE A 139 -18.49 -9.39 -9.26
C PHE A 139 -19.45 -10.57 -9.40
N LYS A 140 -20.38 -10.78 -8.44
CA LYS A 140 -21.24 -11.97 -8.35
C LYS A 140 -21.94 -12.31 -9.67
N GLY A 141 -22.52 -11.32 -10.34
CA GLY A 141 -23.24 -11.54 -11.61
C GLY A 141 -22.33 -12.05 -12.72
N ALA A 142 -21.19 -11.40 -12.90
CA ALA A 142 -20.20 -11.80 -13.90
C ALA A 142 -19.61 -13.18 -13.60
N ILE A 143 -19.25 -13.43 -12.34
CA ILE A 143 -18.74 -14.74 -11.90
C ILE A 143 -19.77 -15.84 -12.13
N ALA A 144 -21.04 -15.61 -11.76
CA ALA A 144 -22.10 -16.59 -11.96
C ALA A 144 -22.30 -16.89 -13.46
N TYR A 145 -22.34 -15.87 -14.30
CA TYR A 145 -22.45 -16.01 -15.74
C TYR A 145 -21.30 -16.82 -16.34
N LEU A 146 -20.06 -16.51 -15.96
CA LEU A 146 -18.87 -17.24 -16.42
C LEU A 146 -18.90 -18.72 -15.99
N LEU A 147 -19.34 -19.00 -14.77
CA LEU A 147 -19.44 -20.37 -14.26
C LEU A 147 -20.54 -21.18 -14.97
N GLU A 148 -21.59 -20.53 -15.44
CA GLU A 148 -22.68 -21.18 -16.17
C GLU A 148 -22.36 -21.40 -17.64
N HIS A 149 -21.68 -20.43 -18.30
CA HIS A 149 -21.51 -20.41 -19.74
C HIS A 149 -20.09 -20.77 -20.21
N SER A 150 -19.18 -21.07 -19.31
CA SER A 150 -17.80 -21.45 -19.65
C SER A 150 -17.23 -22.47 -18.65
N ASP A 151 -16.14 -23.11 -19.02
CA ASP A 151 -15.36 -24.00 -18.15
C ASP A 151 -14.22 -23.28 -17.44
N ALA A 152 -14.20 -21.96 -17.49
CA ALA A 152 -13.12 -21.15 -16.93
C ALA A 152 -12.98 -21.31 -15.40
N CYS A 153 -11.74 -21.38 -14.93
CA CYS A 153 -11.41 -21.24 -13.52
C CYS A 153 -11.32 -19.75 -13.17
N ILE A 154 -12.05 -19.36 -12.15
CA ILE A 154 -12.07 -17.98 -11.65
C ILE A 154 -11.01 -17.83 -10.56
N HIS A 155 -9.98 -17.06 -10.81
CA HIS A 155 -8.99 -16.69 -9.79
C HIS A 155 -9.45 -15.41 -9.10
N TYR A 156 -9.67 -15.48 -7.79
CA TYR A 156 -10.17 -14.35 -7.01
C TYR A 156 -9.13 -13.92 -5.97
N VAL A 157 -8.58 -12.74 -6.15
CA VAL A 157 -7.60 -12.15 -5.23
C VAL A 157 -8.31 -11.15 -4.34
N THR A 158 -8.15 -11.28 -3.03
CA THR A 158 -8.74 -10.36 -2.05
C THR A 158 -7.71 -9.91 -1.03
N ASN A 159 -7.85 -8.67 -0.57
CA ASN A 159 -7.04 -8.10 0.51
C ASN A 159 -7.59 -8.44 1.91
N ASP A 160 -8.78 -9.04 1.99
CA ASP A 160 -9.43 -9.41 3.24
C ASP A 160 -9.26 -10.93 3.51
N PRO A 161 -8.66 -11.33 4.63
CA PRO A 161 -8.52 -12.74 4.98
C PRO A 161 -9.84 -13.45 5.29
N ASP A 162 -10.87 -12.69 5.64
CA ASP A 162 -12.19 -13.17 6.05
C ASP A 162 -13.26 -12.94 4.96
N ASP A 163 -12.82 -12.73 3.71
CA ASP A 163 -13.72 -12.54 2.57
C ASP A 163 -14.63 -13.77 2.35
N LYS A 164 -15.91 -13.50 2.14
CA LYS A 164 -16.93 -14.53 1.87
C LYS A 164 -16.62 -15.44 0.68
N VAL A 165 -15.76 -15.02 -0.23
CA VAL A 165 -15.34 -15.82 -1.37
C VAL A 165 -14.67 -17.13 -0.94
N PHE A 166 -14.05 -17.19 0.23
CA PHE A 166 -13.45 -18.43 0.74
C PHE A 166 -14.52 -19.49 1.04
N GLU A 167 -15.64 -19.10 1.65
CA GLU A 167 -16.78 -20.00 1.89
C GLU A 167 -17.43 -20.42 0.57
N LEU A 168 -17.58 -19.49 -0.39
CA LEU A 168 -18.17 -19.79 -1.70
C LEU A 168 -17.31 -20.76 -2.50
N ALA A 169 -16.00 -20.70 -2.36
CA ALA A 169 -15.07 -21.61 -3.05
C ALA A 169 -15.17 -23.06 -2.54
N GLU A 170 -15.64 -23.29 -1.33
CA GLU A 170 -15.91 -24.64 -0.80
C GLU A 170 -17.06 -25.29 -1.57
N ALA A 171 -18.11 -24.52 -1.91
CA ALA A 171 -19.25 -24.98 -2.69
C ALA A 171 -18.99 -25.02 -4.21
N GLN A 172 -18.06 -24.18 -4.70
CA GLN A 172 -17.75 -24.02 -6.13
C GLN A 172 -16.26 -24.17 -6.42
N PRO A 173 -15.78 -25.39 -6.73
CA PRO A 173 -14.33 -25.67 -6.88
C PRO A 173 -13.62 -24.90 -8.00
N ARG A 174 -14.37 -24.34 -8.96
CA ARG A 174 -13.82 -23.51 -10.04
C ARG A 174 -13.47 -22.10 -9.59
N ILE A 175 -13.92 -21.66 -8.40
CA ILE A 175 -13.47 -20.42 -7.78
C ILE A 175 -12.22 -20.71 -6.96
N LYS A 176 -11.13 -20.05 -7.27
CA LYS A 176 -9.83 -20.18 -6.59
C LYS A 176 -9.50 -18.89 -5.85
N PRO A 177 -9.84 -18.78 -4.55
CA PRO A 177 -9.58 -17.58 -3.78
C PRO A 177 -8.13 -17.53 -3.27
N TYR A 178 -7.57 -16.30 -3.19
CA TYR A 178 -6.24 -16.02 -2.69
C TYR A 178 -6.28 -14.81 -1.78
N TYR A 179 -5.79 -14.96 -0.56
CA TYR A 179 -5.57 -13.84 0.35
C TYR A 179 -4.20 -13.21 0.08
N ILE A 180 -4.20 -11.97 -0.35
CA ILE A 180 -2.99 -11.19 -0.63
C ILE A 180 -3.15 -9.82 0.02
N GLY A 181 -2.37 -9.51 1.05
CA GLY A 181 -2.42 -8.22 1.73
C GLY A 181 -1.98 -7.05 0.83
N GLN A 182 -2.40 -5.85 1.17
CA GLN A 182 -2.22 -4.64 0.35
C GLN A 182 -0.79 -4.40 -0.13
N LYS A 183 0.22 -4.66 0.71
CA LYS A 183 1.63 -4.46 0.33
C LYS A 183 2.10 -5.41 -0.76
N ARG A 184 1.58 -6.65 -0.77
CA ARG A 184 1.94 -7.65 -1.76
C ARG A 184 1.08 -7.61 -3.00
N SER A 185 -0.13 -7.04 -2.91
CA SER A 185 -0.99 -6.85 -4.08
C SER A 185 -0.32 -5.97 -5.14
N ILE A 186 0.46 -4.97 -4.74
CA ILE A 186 1.27 -4.15 -5.65
C ILE A 186 2.22 -5.03 -6.49
N THR A 187 3.02 -5.87 -5.80
CA THR A 187 3.97 -6.75 -6.49
C THR A 187 3.26 -7.86 -7.27
N LEU A 188 2.12 -8.33 -6.80
CA LEU A 188 1.29 -9.32 -7.50
C LEU A 188 0.79 -8.72 -8.81
N MET A 189 0.24 -7.51 -8.81
CA MET A 189 -0.26 -6.83 -10.00
C MET A 189 0.85 -6.60 -11.02
N MET A 190 2.02 -6.13 -10.59
CA MET A 190 3.19 -5.94 -11.47
C MET A 190 3.67 -7.24 -12.13
N LYS A 191 3.42 -8.40 -11.50
CA LYS A 191 3.79 -9.74 -11.99
C LYS A 191 2.59 -10.55 -12.44
N MET A 192 1.45 -9.92 -12.65
CA MET A 192 0.21 -10.58 -13.03
C MET A 192 0.41 -11.39 -14.32
N ASP A 193 0.13 -12.68 -14.25
CA ASP A 193 0.13 -13.58 -15.40
C ASP A 193 -1.30 -14.09 -15.62
N ALA A 194 -2.10 -13.26 -16.26
CA ALA A 194 -3.49 -13.55 -16.59
C ALA A 194 -3.85 -12.93 -17.93
N ASP A 195 -4.82 -13.51 -18.64
CA ASP A 195 -5.31 -12.95 -19.88
C ASP A 195 -6.22 -11.74 -19.63
N VAL A 196 -7.09 -11.84 -18.61
CA VAL A 196 -8.04 -10.79 -18.23
C VAL A 196 -7.95 -10.53 -16.73
N VAL A 197 -7.87 -9.25 -16.35
CA VAL A 197 -7.88 -8.79 -14.96
C VAL A 197 -9.07 -7.88 -14.74
N VAL A 198 -10.03 -8.29 -13.92
CA VAL A 198 -11.23 -7.51 -13.59
C VAL A 198 -11.07 -6.91 -12.20
N MET A 199 -11.28 -5.60 -12.07
CA MET A 199 -11.15 -4.89 -10.80
C MET A 199 -12.17 -3.76 -10.66
N THR A 200 -12.38 -3.35 -9.41
CA THR A 200 -13.21 -2.19 -9.05
C THR A 200 -12.38 -0.97 -8.67
N LEU A 201 -11.06 -1.15 -8.56
CA LEU A 201 -10.14 -0.07 -8.21
C LEU A 201 -9.92 0.83 -9.42
N GLU A 202 -10.11 2.12 -9.23
CA GLU A 202 -9.84 3.18 -10.18
C GLU A 202 -8.34 3.54 -10.21
N ASP A 203 -7.94 4.46 -11.09
CA ASP A 203 -6.58 5.02 -11.13
C ASP A 203 -5.46 3.99 -11.37
N LEU A 204 -5.74 2.96 -12.19
CA LEU A 204 -4.71 2.04 -12.67
C LEU A 204 -3.56 2.83 -13.32
N GLU A 205 -2.31 2.47 -13.03
CA GLU A 205 -1.07 3.17 -13.43
C GLU A 205 -0.84 4.55 -12.78
N ASN A 206 -1.86 5.21 -12.24
CA ASN A 206 -1.71 6.55 -11.66
C ASN A 206 -1.05 6.52 -10.27
N TYR A 207 -1.32 5.46 -9.47
CA TYR A 207 -0.79 5.33 -8.11
C TYR A 207 0.00 4.04 -7.91
N TYR A 208 -0.42 3.22 -6.93
CA TYR A 208 0.34 2.04 -6.49
C TYR A 208 0.14 0.83 -7.39
N ILE A 209 -1.07 0.69 -7.95
CA ILE A 209 -1.41 -0.47 -8.76
C ILE A 209 -0.99 -0.20 -10.20
N LYS A 210 -0.11 -1.05 -10.70
CA LYS A 210 0.44 -0.97 -12.05
C LYS A 210 -0.02 -2.16 -12.87
N ARG A 211 -0.11 -1.96 -14.18
CA ARG A 211 -0.32 -3.06 -15.14
C ARG A 211 0.85 -4.04 -15.06
N SER A 212 0.62 -5.25 -15.53
CA SER A 212 1.66 -6.28 -15.53
C SER A 212 2.86 -5.89 -16.41
N TYR A 213 4.06 -6.09 -15.87
CA TYR A 213 5.30 -6.01 -16.66
C TYR A 213 5.63 -7.34 -17.36
N VAL A 214 4.98 -8.44 -16.94
CA VAL A 214 5.19 -9.79 -17.49
C VAL A 214 4.26 -10.05 -18.67
N ARG A 215 2.99 -9.72 -18.52
CA ARG A 215 1.93 -9.87 -19.55
C ARG A 215 1.43 -8.49 -19.97
N LYS A 216 2.07 -7.89 -20.97
CA LYS A 216 1.69 -6.57 -21.48
C LYS A 216 0.41 -6.60 -22.31
N ASP A 217 0.05 -7.76 -22.80
CA ASP A 217 -1.16 -8.07 -23.58
C ASP A 217 -2.37 -8.43 -22.70
N ALA A 218 -2.22 -8.44 -21.37
CA ALA A 218 -3.32 -8.67 -20.44
C ALA A 218 -4.38 -7.56 -20.56
N GLU A 219 -5.65 -7.96 -20.69
CA GLU A 219 -6.79 -7.04 -20.73
C GLU A 219 -7.20 -6.65 -19.30
N TYR A 220 -7.26 -5.35 -19.04
CA TYR A 220 -7.71 -4.79 -17.76
C TYR A 220 -9.12 -4.24 -17.90
N VAL A 221 -10.04 -4.84 -17.14
CA VAL A 221 -11.46 -4.53 -17.15
C VAL A 221 -11.84 -3.81 -15.87
N PHE A 222 -12.31 -2.57 -15.99
CA PHE A 222 -12.88 -1.85 -14.85
C PHE A 222 -14.36 -2.19 -14.70
N MET A 223 -14.75 -2.60 -13.50
CA MET A 223 -16.14 -2.86 -13.13
C MET A 223 -16.58 -1.86 -12.07
N PRO A 224 -17.42 -0.88 -12.41
CA PRO A 224 -17.89 0.11 -11.46
C PRO A 224 -18.61 -0.52 -10.27
N HIS A 225 -18.36 0.02 -9.09
CA HIS A 225 -19.03 -0.38 -7.86
C HIS A 225 -20.04 0.67 -7.37
N HIS A 226 -20.25 1.73 -8.15
CA HIS A 226 -21.20 2.81 -7.88
C HIS A 226 -21.98 3.19 -9.15
N MET A 227 -23.15 3.79 -8.95
CA MET A 227 -24.04 4.28 -10.03
C MET A 227 -23.85 5.77 -10.31
N THR A 228 -22.86 6.41 -9.69
CA THR A 228 -22.58 7.82 -9.85
C THR A 228 -21.98 8.13 -11.20
N SER A 229 -21.98 9.40 -11.54
CA SER A 229 -21.33 9.94 -12.71
C SER A 229 -19.82 9.64 -12.73
N MET A 230 -19.30 9.18 -13.84
CA MET A 230 -17.89 8.77 -13.94
C MET A 230 -16.93 9.96 -13.89
N HIS A 231 -17.35 11.14 -14.27
CA HIS A 231 -16.51 12.35 -14.30
C HIS A 231 -16.51 13.15 -12.98
N LEU A 232 -17.39 12.82 -12.01
CA LEU A 232 -17.50 13.59 -10.76
C LEU A 232 -16.69 13.03 -9.60
N THR A 233 -16.37 11.75 -9.63
CA THR A 233 -15.79 11.03 -8.49
C THR A 233 -14.30 10.71 -8.65
N PRO A 234 -13.85 10.20 -9.80
CA PRO A 234 -12.44 9.83 -9.97
C PRO A 234 -11.56 11.02 -10.38
N SER A 235 -10.26 10.80 -10.24
CA SER A 235 -9.24 11.72 -10.76
C SER A 235 -9.34 11.78 -12.29
N LYS A 236 -8.91 12.88 -12.87
CA LYS A 236 -8.78 12.97 -14.32
C LYS A 236 -7.82 11.86 -14.81
N GLY A 237 -8.25 11.11 -15.82
CA GLY A 237 -7.47 9.99 -16.39
C GLY A 237 -7.53 8.71 -15.55
N ALA A 238 -8.48 8.58 -14.62
CA ALA A 238 -8.62 7.39 -13.77
C ALA A 238 -8.87 6.10 -14.57
N TYR A 239 -9.44 6.22 -15.76
CA TYR A 239 -9.79 5.09 -16.63
C TYR A 239 -8.87 4.91 -17.83
N ASP A 240 -7.93 5.80 -18.08
CA ASP A 240 -7.09 5.85 -19.29
C ASP A 240 -6.27 4.56 -19.52
N HIS A 241 -6.00 3.83 -18.46
CA HIS A 241 -5.17 2.63 -18.50
C HIS A 241 -5.98 1.32 -18.45
N PHE A 242 -7.30 1.40 -18.51
CA PHE A 242 -8.17 0.23 -18.70
C PHE A 242 -8.44 0.00 -20.17
N ASP A 243 -8.50 -1.26 -20.57
CA ASP A 243 -8.83 -1.65 -21.95
C ASP A 243 -10.35 -1.70 -22.15
N THR A 244 -11.09 -2.04 -21.10
CA THR A 244 -12.54 -2.16 -21.09
C THR A 244 -13.14 -1.58 -19.81
N VAL A 245 -14.22 -0.79 -19.95
CA VAL A 245 -15.02 -0.29 -18.84
C VAL A 245 -16.45 -0.81 -18.96
N LEU A 246 -16.92 -1.54 -17.94
CA LEU A 246 -18.28 -2.05 -17.86
C LEU A 246 -19.20 -0.99 -17.29
N CYS A 247 -19.96 -0.31 -18.12
CA CYS A 247 -20.90 0.73 -17.69
C CYS A 247 -22.14 0.12 -17.05
N VAL A 248 -22.59 0.68 -15.90
CA VAL A 248 -23.83 0.25 -15.26
C VAL A 248 -25.09 0.79 -15.97
N GLY A 249 -24.91 1.72 -16.89
CA GLY A 249 -26.02 2.28 -17.68
C GLY A 249 -25.56 3.25 -18.75
N PRO A 250 -26.48 3.67 -19.64
CA PRO A 250 -26.14 4.51 -20.81
C PRO A 250 -25.66 5.92 -20.45
N HIS A 251 -25.86 6.36 -19.20
CA HIS A 251 -25.33 7.64 -18.73
C HIS A 251 -23.81 7.58 -18.58
N GLN A 252 -23.26 6.51 -17.99
CA GLN A 252 -21.81 6.34 -17.84
C GLN A 252 -21.13 6.18 -19.20
N GLU A 253 -21.72 5.41 -20.12
CA GLU A 253 -21.19 5.29 -21.48
C GLU A 253 -21.10 6.65 -22.16
N ARG A 254 -22.14 7.48 -22.09
CA ARG A 254 -22.13 8.83 -22.70
C ARG A 254 -21.06 9.73 -22.07
N GLU A 255 -20.85 9.64 -20.77
CA GLU A 255 -19.83 10.41 -20.07
C GLU A 255 -18.42 10.00 -20.51
N LEU A 256 -18.13 8.72 -20.52
CA LEU A 256 -16.84 8.20 -20.98
C LEU A 256 -16.56 8.53 -22.44
N ARG A 257 -17.55 8.37 -23.33
CA ARG A 257 -17.44 8.80 -24.74
C ARG A 257 -17.13 10.29 -24.86
N ARG A 258 -17.73 11.09 -23.98
CA ARG A 258 -17.45 12.53 -23.96
C ARG A 258 -16.04 12.84 -23.44
N GLU A 259 -15.51 12.07 -22.50
CA GLU A 259 -14.12 12.18 -22.06
C GLU A 259 -13.15 11.80 -23.17
N GLU A 260 -13.40 10.70 -23.89
CA GLU A 260 -12.62 10.30 -25.07
C GLU A 260 -12.56 11.43 -26.13
N GLU A 261 -13.69 12.10 -26.40
CA GLU A 261 -13.73 13.22 -27.35
C GLU A 261 -12.94 14.45 -26.88
N LEU A 262 -12.88 14.70 -25.57
CA LEU A 262 -12.26 15.90 -25.00
C LEU A 262 -10.76 15.75 -24.75
N TYR A 263 -10.33 14.54 -24.44
CA TYR A 263 -8.97 14.30 -23.94
C TYR A 263 -8.18 13.29 -24.79
N GLY A 264 -8.81 12.56 -25.68
CA GLY A 264 -8.19 11.58 -26.62
C GLY A 264 -8.14 10.21 -26.06
#